data_c5f8de318a63ad096bb2221fb89083ad
#
_entry.id   c5f8de318a63ad096bb2221fb89083ad
#
_cell.length_a   1.000
_cell.length_b   1.000
_cell.length_c   1.000
_cell.angle_alpha   90.00
_cell.angle_beta   90.00
_cell.angle_gamma   90.00
#
_symmetry.space_group_name_H-M   'P 1'
#
loop_
_entity.id
_entity.type
_entity.pdbx_description
1 polymer ?
#
loop_
_entity_poly.entity_id
_entity_poly.type
_entity_poly.pdbx_seq_one_letter_code
_entity_poly.pdbx_strand_id
1 'polypeptide(L)'
;MASIREVAKLAGVSPSTVSRVINGTANVDADKKERVLKAIDESGFTPNEVARSLFKKSSKTIGVIIPSITNPFFTEMSSAVEHTADRYGYRMTLCNTDGSLEKEKNAIAMLTAMNVDGIIITTSNHELKKVLENCETPIVTIDRAIARNNAGGYIHCDNFEGGRLAAEHLSDCGCRSIVCVRGIQQISSARERFEGYLEVCRERKLQEQSVECDYEFHQGPQMVEELLQKYPDVDGIIACNDMVAISIYKMLSRRGIRVPEDIQLIGYDNIFLSGLMTPEFTTIEQPIEKMGVRAVEMLIRREADKGYQEYIFSPKLIVRDTTIKKKGDDQK
;
A
#
# COMPACT_ATOMS: atom_id res chain seq x y z
N MET A 1 24.28 23.48 -21.85
CA MET A 1 23.65 22.27 -22.38
C MET A 1 23.32 22.49 -23.84
N ALA A 2 23.70 21.56 -24.71
CA ALA A 2 23.40 21.66 -26.13
C ALA A 2 21.88 21.66 -26.34
N SER A 3 21.41 22.40 -27.33
CA SER A 3 20.01 22.52 -27.69
C SER A 3 19.66 21.60 -28.90
N ILE A 4 18.41 21.25 -29.08
CA ILE A 4 17.96 20.50 -30.27
C ILE A 4 18.32 21.22 -31.59
N ARG A 5 18.44 22.57 -31.56
CA ARG A 5 18.86 23.36 -32.72
C ARG A 5 20.31 23.17 -33.02
N GLU A 6 21.17 23.04 -32.02
CA GLU A 6 22.61 22.77 -32.20
C GLU A 6 22.84 21.36 -32.71
N VAL A 7 22.16 20.35 -32.19
CA VAL A 7 22.17 18.99 -32.74
C VAL A 7 21.74 18.97 -34.20
N ALA A 8 20.66 19.69 -34.53
CA ALA A 8 20.16 19.79 -35.90
C ALA A 8 21.20 20.42 -36.85
N LYS A 9 21.92 21.46 -36.36
CA LYS A 9 23.01 22.13 -37.11
C LYS A 9 24.20 21.18 -37.34
N LEU A 10 24.61 20.45 -36.30
CA LEU A 10 25.71 19.47 -36.38
C LEU A 10 25.38 18.31 -37.32
N ALA A 11 24.14 17.80 -37.24
CA ALA A 11 23.70 16.70 -38.08
C ALA A 11 23.31 17.10 -39.53
N GLY A 12 23.23 18.40 -39.83
CA GLY A 12 22.80 18.92 -41.15
C GLY A 12 21.35 18.58 -41.48
N VAL A 13 20.45 18.64 -40.50
CA VAL A 13 19.05 18.36 -40.64
C VAL A 13 18.17 19.41 -39.96
N SER A 14 16.85 19.35 -40.14
CA SER A 14 15.94 20.24 -39.41
C SER A 14 15.73 19.78 -37.94
N PRO A 15 15.40 20.71 -37.01
CA PRO A 15 15.07 20.35 -35.64
C PRO A 15 13.92 19.36 -35.55
N SER A 16 12.98 19.39 -36.47
CA SER A 16 11.88 18.42 -36.56
C SER A 16 12.37 17.01 -36.94
N THR A 17 13.42 16.91 -37.76
CA THR A 17 14.06 15.61 -38.09
C THR A 17 14.77 15.04 -36.85
N VAL A 18 15.50 15.86 -36.12
CA VAL A 18 16.11 15.44 -34.83
C VAL A 18 15.04 14.93 -33.87
N SER A 19 13.94 15.67 -33.70
CA SER A 19 12.80 15.27 -32.86
C SER A 19 12.20 13.93 -33.28
N ARG A 20 12.06 13.68 -34.60
CA ARG A 20 11.55 12.41 -35.14
C ARG A 20 12.50 11.24 -34.86
N VAL A 21 13.81 11.45 -34.99
CA VAL A 21 14.81 10.42 -34.67
C VAL A 21 14.76 10.07 -33.19
N ILE A 22 14.78 11.08 -32.29
CA ILE A 22 14.73 10.90 -30.84
C ILE A 22 13.44 10.19 -30.40
N ASN A 23 12.32 10.52 -31.03
CA ASN A 23 11.02 9.98 -30.64
C ASN A 23 10.63 8.68 -31.37
N GLY A 24 11.39 8.26 -32.39
CA GLY A 24 11.04 7.08 -33.18
C GLY A 24 9.72 7.19 -33.94
N THR A 25 9.24 8.41 -34.25
CA THR A 25 7.85 8.66 -34.70
C THR A 25 7.65 8.66 -36.21
N ALA A 26 8.70 8.50 -37.01
CA ALA A 26 8.58 8.43 -38.47
C ALA A 26 9.76 7.64 -39.10
N ASN A 27 9.55 7.08 -40.29
CA ASN A 27 10.65 6.57 -41.11
C ASN A 27 11.57 7.76 -41.47
N VAL A 28 12.67 7.87 -40.77
CA VAL A 28 13.76 8.77 -41.11
C VAL A 28 14.78 7.94 -41.89
N ASP A 29 15.24 8.47 -42.99
CA ASP A 29 16.32 7.89 -43.78
C ASP A 29 17.49 7.46 -42.88
N ALA A 30 18.06 6.26 -43.17
CA ALA A 30 19.08 5.63 -42.33
C ALA A 30 20.31 6.51 -42.11
N ASP A 31 20.79 7.19 -43.19
CA ASP A 31 21.94 8.09 -43.14
C ASP A 31 21.65 9.31 -42.27
N LYS A 32 20.44 9.90 -42.37
CA LYS A 32 20.05 11.02 -41.52
C LYS A 32 19.94 10.61 -40.03
N LYS A 33 19.44 9.39 -39.80
CA LYS A 33 19.32 8.84 -38.41
C LYS A 33 20.69 8.67 -37.79
N GLU A 34 21.64 8.11 -38.51
CA GLU A 34 23.01 7.91 -38.04
C GLU A 34 23.69 9.24 -37.75
N ARG A 35 23.62 10.25 -38.61
CA ARG A 35 24.16 11.59 -38.40
C ARG A 35 23.57 12.29 -37.18
N VAL A 36 22.27 12.13 -36.95
CA VAL A 36 21.60 12.68 -35.76
C VAL A 36 22.07 12.00 -34.48
N LEU A 37 22.18 10.67 -34.45
CA LEU A 37 22.67 9.93 -33.28
C LEU A 37 24.12 10.31 -32.94
N LYS A 38 24.99 10.43 -33.96
CA LYS A 38 26.36 10.89 -33.79
C LYS A 38 26.45 12.33 -33.25
N ALA A 39 25.62 13.24 -33.76
CA ALA A 39 25.57 14.62 -33.29
C ALA A 39 25.04 14.74 -31.86
N ILE A 40 24.12 13.86 -31.42
CA ILE A 40 23.66 13.78 -30.03
C ILE A 40 24.81 13.37 -29.11
N ASP A 41 25.57 12.34 -29.49
CA ASP A 41 26.70 11.83 -28.72
C ASP A 41 27.82 12.88 -28.60
N GLU A 42 28.22 13.48 -29.72
CA GLU A 42 29.26 14.51 -29.78
C GLU A 42 28.91 15.80 -29.01
N SER A 43 27.62 16.18 -29.01
CA SER A 43 27.17 17.41 -28.34
C SER A 43 26.83 17.23 -26.86
N GLY A 44 26.77 15.99 -26.35
CA GLY A 44 26.25 15.68 -25.00
C GLY A 44 24.80 16.12 -24.80
N PHE A 45 24.03 16.21 -25.88
CA PHE A 45 22.64 16.62 -25.82
C PHE A 45 21.78 15.56 -25.09
N THR A 46 21.14 15.96 -24.02
CA THR A 46 20.13 15.17 -23.33
C THR A 46 18.75 15.70 -23.71
N PRO A 47 17.85 14.86 -24.27
CA PRO A 47 16.50 15.28 -24.56
C PRO A 47 15.80 15.80 -23.30
N ASN A 48 15.15 16.96 -23.40
CA ASN A 48 14.38 17.50 -22.29
C ASN A 48 13.06 16.71 -22.19
N GLU A 49 12.98 15.83 -21.19
CA GLU A 49 11.80 14.99 -20.94
C GLU A 49 10.54 15.83 -20.67
N VAL A 50 10.68 17.02 -20.05
CA VAL A 50 9.55 17.94 -19.80
C VAL A 50 8.98 18.45 -21.13
N ALA A 51 9.84 18.85 -22.08
CA ALA A 51 9.37 19.26 -23.41
C ALA A 51 8.74 18.09 -24.18
N ARG A 52 9.28 16.88 -24.00
CA ARG A 52 8.77 15.66 -24.64
C ARG A 52 7.41 15.24 -24.06
N SER A 53 7.21 15.34 -22.76
CA SER A 53 5.94 15.02 -22.10
C SER A 53 4.79 15.91 -22.56
N LEU A 54 5.05 17.20 -22.79
CA LEU A 54 4.08 18.14 -23.34
C LEU A 54 3.57 17.75 -24.72
N PHE A 55 4.47 17.25 -25.60
CA PHE A 55 4.09 16.78 -26.94
C PHE A 55 3.37 15.43 -26.92
N LYS A 56 3.78 14.52 -26.05
CA LYS A 56 3.22 13.16 -25.96
C LYS A 56 1.98 13.08 -25.05
N LYS A 57 1.64 14.14 -24.33
CA LYS A 57 0.60 14.15 -23.28
C LYS A 57 0.77 13.00 -22.28
N SER A 58 2.02 12.60 -21.98
CA SER A 58 2.39 11.55 -21.05
C SER A 58 3.79 11.80 -20.53
N SER A 59 3.95 11.90 -19.23
CA SER A 59 5.25 12.07 -18.56
C SER A 59 5.96 10.73 -18.31
N LYS A 60 5.25 9.62 -18.56
CA LYS A 60 5.71 8.29 -18.15
C LYS A 60 6.07 8.23 -16.65
N THR A 61 5.29 8.93 -15.84
CA THR A 61 5.45 8.97 -14.39
C THR A 61 4.14 8.66 -13.71
N ILE A 62 4.18 7.84 -12.66
CA ILE A 62 3.06 7.54 -11.76
C ILE A 62 3.39 8.18 -10.41
N GLY A 63 2.46 8.95 -9.86
CA GLY A 63 2.52 9.44 -8.50
C GLY A 63 2.03 8.40 -7.51
N VAL A 64 2.71 8.24 -6.37
CA VAL A 64 2.29 7.37 -5.27
C VAL A 64 2.24 8.19 -3.99
N ILE A 65 1.08 8.24 -3.36
CA ILE A 65 0.85 8.99 -2.11
C ILE A 65 0.53 8.00 -1.01
N ILE A 66 1.37 7.95 0.02
CA ILE A 66 1.22 7.05 1.16
C ILE A 66 1.22 7.82 2.49
N PRO A 67 0.53 7.29 3.51
CA PRO A 67 0.48 7.94 4.82
C PRO A 67 1.75 7.76 5.65
N SER A 68 2.56 6.72 5.41
CA SER A 68 3.76 6.46 6.21
C SER A 68 4.80 5.66 5.44
N ILE A 69 6.00 6.22 5.28
CA ILE A 69 7.16 5.53 4.70
C ILE A 69 7.84 4.58 5.72
N THR A 70 7.51 4.70 7.00
CA THR A 70 8.09 3.86 8.06
C THR A 70 7.28 2.58 8.33
N ASN A 71 6.05 2.49 7.82
CA ASN A 71 5.26 1.27 7.89
C ASN A 71 5.58 0.36 6.68
N PRO A 72 6.13 -0.85 6.91
CA PRO A 72 6.53 -1.76 5.83
C PRO A 72 5.41 -2.12 4.85
N PHE A 73 4.15 -2.17 5.28
CA PHE A 73 3.02 -2.40 4.39
C PHE A 73 3.00 -1.42 3.19
N PHE A 74 3.19 -0.13 3.46
CA PHE A 74 3.18 0.88 2.39
C PHE A 74 4.46 0.88 1.56
N THR A 75 5.61 0.55 2.16
CA THR A 75 6.88 0.48 1.42
C THR A 75 6.98 -0.77 0.55
N GLU A 76 6.47 -1.90 1.00
CA GLU A 76 6.36 -3.12 0.19
C GLU A 76 5.41 -2.91 -0.99
N MET A 77 4.25 -2.27 -0.75
CA MET A 77 3.32 -1.90 -1.82
C MET A 77 3.95 -0.92 -2.81
N SER A 78 4.67 0.10 -2.31
CA SER A 78 5.38 1.06 -3.18
C SER A 78 6.45 0.37 -4.02
N SER A 79 7.16 -0.62 -3.48
CA SER A 79 8.12 -1.44 -4.22
C SER A 79 7.45 -2.24 -5.32
N ALA A 80 6.28 -2.85 -5.05
CA ALA A 80 5.52 -3.58 -6.07
C ALA A 80 5.01 -2.65 -7.19
N VAL A 81 4.58 -1.44 -6.84
CA VAL A 81 4.19 -0.39 -7.80
C VAL A 81 5.38 0.01 -8.65
N GLU A 82 6.53 0.31 -8.03
CA GLU A 82 7.76 0.75 -8.72
C GLU A 82 8.24 -0.31 -9.72
N HIS A 83 8.44 -1.56 -9.28
CA HIS A 83 8.86 -2.65 -10.16
C HIS A 83 7.89 -2.89 -11.31
N THR A 84 6.58 -2.73 -11.06
CA THR A 84 5.59 -2.90 -12.13
C THR A 84 5.62 -1.71 -13.09
N ALA A 85 5.70 -0.50 -12.58
CA ALA A 85 5.80 0.71 -13.40
C ALA A 85 7.04 0.66 -14.32
N ASP A 86 8.20 0.25 -13.78
CA ASP A 86 9.44 0.12 -14.55
C ASP A 86 9.29 -0.88 -15.71
N ARG A 87 8.67 -2.04 -15.49
CA ARG A 87 8.38 -3.01 -16.56
C ARG A 87 7.57 -2.44 -17.73
N TYR A 88 6.73 -1.44 -17.45
CA TYR A 88 5.95 -0.72 -18.48
C TYR A 88 6.64 0.57 -18.96
N GLY A 89 7.88 0.82 -18.55
CA GLY A 89 8.64 2.01 -18.91
C GLY A 89 8.12 3.30 -18.27
N TYR A 90 7.56 3.19 -17.07
CA TYR A 90 7.14 4.31 -16.22
C TYR A 90 8.13 4.50 -15.07
N ARG A 91 8.20 5.71 -14.56
CA ARG A 91 8.90 6.06 -13.31
C ARG A 91 7.87 6.30 -12.20
N MET A 92 8.32 6.17 -10.96
CA MET A 92 7.49 6.45 -9.79
C MET A 92 7.98 7.71 -9.06
N THR A 93 7.06 8.53 -8.60
CA THR A 93 7.31 9.61 -7.63
C THR A 93 6.53 9.32 -6.35
N LEU A 94 7.24 9.11 -5.25
CA LEU A 94 6.66 8.78 -3.94
C LEU A 94 6.50 10.03 -3.08
N CYS A 95 5.31 10.22 -2.51
CA CYS A 95 4.98 11.28 -1.57
C CYS A 95 4.54 10.68 -0.23
N ASN A 96 5.28 10.98 0.85
CA ASN A 96 4.91 10.63 2.22
C ASN A 96 4.16 11.78 2.86
N THR A 97 2.96 11.53 3.40
CA THR A 97 2.06 12.58 3.88
C THR A 97 1.87 12.60 5.39
N ASP A 98 2.36 11.58 6.11
CA ASP A 98 2.12 11.39 7.55
C ASP A 98 0.63 11.45 7.93
N GLY A 99 -0.25 11.05 7.00
CA GLY A 99 -1.70 11.13 7.16
C GLY A 99 -2.28 12.55 7.21
N SER A 100 -1.47 13.58 6.90
CA SER A 100 -1.90 14.98 6.93
C SER A 100 -2.69 15.35 5.68
N LEU A 101 -3.93 15.80 5.87
CA LEU A 101 -4.81 16.28 4.81
C LEU A 101 -4.16 17.37 3.94
N GLU A 102 -3.43 18.30 4.57
CA GLU A 102 -2.76 19.39 3.87
C GLU A 102 -1.63 18.85 2.98
N LYS A 103 -0.79 17.94 3.50
CA LYS A 103 0.27 17.30 2.71
C LYS A 103 -0.31 16.47 1.56
N GLU A 104 -1.43 15.78 1.77
CA GLU A 104 -2.12 15.02 0.71
C GLU A 104 -2.61 15.95 -0.41
N LYS A 105 -3.28 17.05 -0.07
CA LYS A 105 -3.72 18.08 -1.04
C LYS A 105 -2.54 18.64 -1.83
N ASN A 106 -1.45 18.98 -1.15
CA ASN A 106 -0.24 19.52 -1.77
C ASN A 106 0.43 18.49 -2.69
N ALA A 107 0.49 17.21 -2.29
CA ALA A 107 1.04 16.13 -3.10
C ALA A 107 0.23 15.91 -4.39
N ILE A 108 -1.12 15.90 -4.29
CA ILE A 108 -2.00 15.78 -5.47
C ILE A 108 -1.78 16.96 -6.42
N ALA A 109 -1.78 18.19 -5.90
CA ALA A 109 -1.56 19.39 -6.70
C ALA A 109 -0.19 19.39 -7.39
N MET A 110 0.87 19.00 -6.67
CA MET A 110 2.23 18.90 -7.21
C MET A 110 2.31 17.85 -8.33
N LEU A 111 1.80 16.65 -8.09
CA LEU A 111 1.83 15.56 -9.08
C LEU A 111 1.01 15.91 -10.33
N THR A 112 -0.15 16.55 -10.15
CA THR A 112 -0.96 17.06 -11.28
C THR A 112 -0.19 18.12 -12.07
N ALA A 113 0.47 19.06 -11.41
CA ALA A 113 1.30 20.07 -12.07
C ALA A 113 2.51 19.45 -12.81
N MET A 114 3.03 18.33 -12.33
CA MET A 114 4.07 17.54 -13.02
C MET A 114 3.52 16.74 -14.21
N ASN A 115 2.22 16.78 -14.48
CA ASN A 115 1.53 16.02 -15.53
C ASN A 115 1.80 14.49 -15.42
N VAL A 116 1.73 13.94 -14.21
CA VAL A 116 1.85 12.49 -14.05
C VAL A 116 0.70 11.78 -14.77
N ASP A 117 0.95 10.58 -15.27
CA ASP A 117 -0.04 9.82 -16.07
C ASP A 117 -1.12 9.18 -15.18
N GLY A 118 -0.91 9.15 -13.87
CA GLY A 118 -1.86 8.70 -12.87
C GLY A 118 -1.32 8.80 -11.46
N ILE A 119 -2.21 8.71 -10.48
CA ILE A 119 -1.88 8.76 -9.05
C ILE A 119 -2.46 7.52 -8.37
N ILE A 120 -1.63 6.85 -7.58
CA ILE A 120 -2.04 5.80 -6.65
C ILE A 120 -2.00 6.43 -5.25
N ILE A 121 -3.09 6.34 -4.48
CA ILE A 121 -3.18 6.97 -3.17
C ILE A 121 -3.77 6.02 -2.12
N THR A 122 -3.16 6.01 -0.92
CA THR A 122 -3.77 5.49 0.30
C THR A 122 -4.04 6.65 1.25
N THR A 123 -5.30 6.88 1.59
CA THR A 123 -5.70 7.95 2.51
C THR A 123 -6.94 7.54 3.31
N SER A 124 -7.08 8.10 4.50
CA SER A 124 -8.28 8.01 5.35
C SER A 124 -9.04 9.33 5.48
N ASN A 125 -8.56 10.38 4.81
CA ASN A 125 -9.14 11.72 4.90
C ASN A 125 -10.36 11.86 3.96
N HIS A 126 -11.56 11.71 4.50
CA HIS A 126 -12.81 11.85 3.74
C HIS A 126 -12.99 13.24 3.09
N GLU A 127 -12.32 14.28 3.62
CA GLU A 127 -12.34 15.62 3.04
C GLU A 127 -11.62 15.70 1.69
N LEU A 128 -10.77 14.73 1.35
CA LEU A 128 -10.16 14.64 0.03
C LEU A 128 -11.15 14.30 -1.08
N LYS A 129 -12.32 13.76 -0.76
CA LYS A 129 -13.31 13.33 -1.74
C LYS A 129 -13.51 14.36 -2.86
N LYS A 130 -13.78 15.63 -2.50
CA LYS A 130 -13.99 16.71 -3.49
C LYS A 130 -12.74 17.00 -4.31
N VAL A 131 -11.54 16.90 -3.73
CA VAL A 131 -10.28 17.11 -4.44
C VAL A 131 -10.07 16.02 -5.48
N LEU A 132 -10.31 14.76 -5.10
CA LEU A 132 -10.19 13.61 -5.98
C LEU A 132 -11.23 13.61 -7.11
N GLU A 133 -12.47 14.02 -6.81
CA GLU A 133 -13.55 14.13 -7.81
C GLU A 133 -13.27 15.20 -8.87
N ASN A 134 -12.56 16.27 -8.51
CA ASN A 134 -12.22 17.37 -9.42
C ASN A 134 -10.82 17.22 -10.06
N CYS A 135 -10.10 16.16 -9.76
CA CYS A 135 -8.77 15.92 -10.31
C CYS A 135 -8.88 15.31 -11.72
N GLU A 136 -8.27 15.98 -12.70
CA GLU A 136 -8.24 15.49 -14.09
C GLU A 136 -7.27 14.31 -14.28
N THR A 137 -6.28 14.17 -13.38
CA THR A 137 -5.35 13.04 -13.40
C THR A 137 -6.06 11.78 -12.92
N PRO A 138 -5.96 10.63 -13.63
CA PRO A 138 -6.54 9.37 -13.19
C PRO A 138 -6.02 8.96 -11.81
N ILE A 139 -6.92 8.54 -10.91
CA ILE A 139 -6.57 8.18 -9.53
C ILE A 139 -7.06 6.76 -9.23
N VAL A 140 -6.19 5.96 -8.62
CA VAL A 140 -6.53 4.67 -8.00
C VAL A 140 -6.29 4.76 -6.50
N THR A 141 -7.32 4.45 -5.71
CA THR A 141 -7.20 4.34 -4.25
C THR A 141 -6.88 2.91 -3.85
N ILE A 142 -6.00 2.73 -2.86
CA ILE A 142 -5.64 1.41 -2.33
C ILE A 142 -5.90 1.35 -0.82
N ASP A 143 -6.31 0.17 -0.34
CA ASP A 143 -6.49 -0.22 1.07
C ASP A 143 -7.66 0.46 1.76
N ARG A 144 -7.81 1.77 1.66
CA ARG A 144 -8.80 2.54 2.41
C ARG A 144 -9.85 3.13 1.48
N ALA A 145 -11.13 2.88 1.80
CA ALA A 145 -12.23 3.44 1.04
C ALA A 145 -12.39 4.94 1.32
N ILE A 146 -12.26 5.74 0.27
CA ILE A 146 -12.84 7.07 0.22
C ILE A 146 -14.15 6.90 -0.53
N ALA A 147 -15.26 7.48 -0.06
CA ALA A 147 -16.55 7.34 -0.70
C ALA A 147 -16.45 7.34 -2.24
N ARG A 148 -17.15 6.43 -2.91
CA ARG A 148 -17.07 6.13 -4.35
C ARG A 148 -16.86 7.40 -5.19
N ASN A 149 -15.71 7.49 -5.86
CA ASN A 149 -15.40 8.56 -6.80
C ASN A 149 -15.81 8.13 -8.20
N ASN A 150 -16.39 9.04 -8.97
CA ASN A 150 -16.77 8.77 -10.36
C ASN A 150 -15.57 8.60 -11.31
N ALA A 151 -14.35 8.87 -10.87
CA ALA A 151 -13.17 9.00 -11.73
C ALA A 151 -11.99 8.10 -11.36
N GLY A 152 -12.21 6.91 -10.79
CA GLY A 152 -11.06 6.12 -10.40
C GLY A 152 -11.35 4.66 -10.15
N GLY A 153 -10.33 3.98 -9.64
CA GLY A 153 -10.43 2.61 -9.16
C GLY A 153 -10.18 2.52 -7.67
N TYR A 154 -10.71 1.50 -7.06
CA TYR A 154 -10.46 1.13 -5.68
C TYR A 154 -9.99 -0.31 -5.60
N ILE A 155 -8.88 -0.52 -4.93
CA ILE A 155 -8.27 -1.82 -4.74
C ILE A 155 -8.09 -2.05 -3.25
N HIS A 156 -8.64 -3.13 -2.74
CA HIS A 156 -8.53 -3.46 -1.33
C HIS A 156 -8.54 -4.98 -1.09
N CYS A 157 -8.21 -5.35 0.12
CA CYS A 157 -8.42 -6.70 0.63
C CYS A 157 -9.77 -6.79 1.33
N ASP A 158 -10.38 -7.96 1.37
CA ASP A 158 -11.57 -8.23 2.19
C ASP A 158 -11.16 -8.23 3.68
N ASN A 159 -11.22 -7.03 4.27
CA ASN A 159 -10.80 -6.82 5.64
C ASN A 159 -11.77 -7.46 6.66
N PHE A 160 -13.05 -7.57 6.31
CA PHE A 160 -14.02 -8.25 7.15
C PHE A 160 -13.69 -9.74 7.28
N GLU A 161 -13.44 -10.40 6.16
CA GLU A 161 -13.02 -11.81 6.14
C GLU A 161 -11.65 -11.98 6.84
N GLY A 162 -10.72 -11.03 6.68
CA GLY A 162 -9.46 -11.06 7.41
C GLY A 162 -9.63 -11.02 8.93
N GLY A 163 -10.53 -10.19 9.41
CA GLY A 163 -10.91 -10.13 10.83
C GLY A 163 -11.54 -11.43 11.34
N ARG A 164 -12.41 -12.04 10.52
CA ARG A 164 -13.00 -13.36 10.80
C ARG A 164 -11.92 -14.44 10.92
N LEU A 165 -11.06 -14.56 9.92
CA LEU A 165 -9.98 -15.55 9.89
C LEU A 165 -9.08 -15.48 11.13
N ALA A 166 -8.75 -14.28 11.57
CA ALA A 166 -7.93 -14.07 12.77
C ALA A 166 -8.63 -14.58 14.04
N ALA A 167 -9.89 -14.19 14.22
CA ALA A 167 -10.70 -14.57 15.39
C ALA A 167 -11.03 -16.07 15.43
N GLU A 168 -11.41 -16.64 14.28
CA GLU A 168 -11.66 -18.07 14.13
C GLU A 168 -10.42 -18.89 14.47
N HIS A 169 -9.26 -18.49 13.97
CA HIS A 169 -8.00 -19.19 14.22
C HIS A 169 -7.65 -19.24 15.71
N LEU A 170 -7.70 -18.10 16.42
CA LEU A 170 -7.42 -18.08 17.87
C LEU A 170 -8.44 -18.90 18.66
N SER A 171 -9.71 -18.84 18.30
CA SER A 171 -10.75 -19.66 18.91
C SER A 171 -10.52 -21.17 18.67
N ASP A 172 -10.10 -21.54 17.45
CA ASP A 172 -9.76 -22.93 17.08
C ASP A 172 -8.48 -23.41 17.74
N CYS A 173 -7.57 -22.49 18.08
CA CYS A 173 -6.41 -22.75 18.92
C CYS A 173 -6.76 -22.91 20.40
N GLY A 174 -8.03 -22.76 20.79
CA GLY A 174 -8.52 -22.94 22.16
C GLY A 174 -8.47 -21.70 23.02
N CYS A 175 -8.27 -20.50 22.44
CA CYS A 175 -8.38 -19.24 23.17
C CYS A 175 -9.85 -18.97 23.52
N ARG A 176 -10.09 -18.44 24.74
CA ARG A 176 -11.41 -18.14 25.25
C ARG A 176 -11.59 -16.66 25.61
N SER A 177 -10.50 -15.97 25.92
CA SER A 177 -10.46 -14.54 26.20
C SER A 177 -9.63 -13.84 25.13
N ILE A 178 -10.27 -13.54 23.99
CA ILE A 178 -9.61 -12.97 22.83
C ILE A 178 -9.83 -11.47 22.81
N VAL A 179 -8.74 -10.69 22.88
CA VAL A 179 -8.78 -9.22 22.81
C VAL A 179 -8.39 -8.75 21.41
N CYS A 180 -9.25 -7.98 20.75
CA CYS A 180 -8.93 -7.30 19.51
C CYS A 180 -8.33 -5.92 19.78
N VAL A 181 -7.04 -5.75 19.44
CA VAL A 181 -6.41 -4.43 19.37
C VAL A 181 -6.86 -3.81 18.05
N ARG A 182 -7.93 -3.02 18.11
CA ARG A 182 -8.55 -2.42 16.93
C ARG A 182 -7.83 -1.13 16.52
N GLY A 183 -7.68 -0.91 15.23
CA GLY A 183 -7.21 0.38 14.71
C GLY A 183 -8.29 1.46 14.81
N ILE A 184 -7.94 2.67 14.38
CA ILE A 184 -8.85 3.83 14.33
C ILE A 184 -10.09 3.51 13.49
N GLN A 185 -11.28 3.55 14.10
CA GLN A 185 -12.53 3.09 13.48
C GLN A 185 -13.08 3.99 12.35
N GLN A 186 -12.53 5.20 12.20
CA GLN A 186 -12.77 6.06 11.04
C GLN A 186 -12.13 5.51 9.75
N ILE A 187 -11.13 4.64 9.87
CA ILE A 187 -10.48 3.97 8.75
C ILE A 187 -11.30 2.73 8.38
N SER A 188 -11.72 2.63 7.11
CA SER A 188 -12.59 1.55 6.63
C SER A 188 -12.00 0.15 6.89
N SER A 189 -10.72 -0.06 6.54
CA SER A 189 -10.04 -1.33 6.74
C SER A 189 -9.97 -1.75 8.21
N ALA A 190 -9.75 -0.79 9.13
CA ALA A 190 -9.74 -1.06 10.57
C ALA A 190 -11.12 -1.44 11.10
N ARG A 191 -12.15 -0.73 10.66
CA ARG A 191 -13.53 -1.00 11.05
C ARG A 191 -13.98 -2.37 10.57
N GLU A 192 -13.75 -2.70 9.31
CA GLU A 192 -14.12 -3.98 8.71
C GLU A 192 -13.43 -5.16 9.41
N ARG A 193 -12.12 -5.05 9.73
CA ARG A 193 -11.40 -6.07 10.52
C ARG A 193 -12.04 -6.30 11.87
N PHE A 194 -12.42 -5.21 12.55
CA PHE A 194 -13.09 -5.30 13.85
C PHE A 194 -14.50 -5.89 13.75
N GLU A 195 -15.28 -5.53 12.73
CA GLU A 195 -16.60 -6.11 12.46
C GLU A 195 -16.51 -7.62 12.21
N GLY A 196 -15.49 -8.09 11.48
CA GLY A 196 -15.21 -9.51 11.27
C GLY A 196 -14.91 -10.27 12.58
N TYR A 197 -14.11 -9.67 13.47
CA TYR A 197 -13.88 -10.21 14.82
C TYR A 197 -15.18 -10.30 15.63
N LEU A 198 -15.99 -9.24 15.64
CA LEU A 198 -17.26 -9.21 16.35
C LEU A 198 -18.25 -10.28 15.88
N GLU A 199 -18.25 -10.56 14.57
CA GLU A 199 -19.10 -11.61 14.00
C GLU A 199 -18.74 -12.99 14.59
N VAL A 200 -17.46 -13.32 14.64
CA VAL A 200 -16.97 -14.58 15.25
C VAL A 200 -17.29 -14.64 16.74
N CYS A 201 -17.16 -13.51 17.47
CA CYS A 201 -17.55 -13.47 18.87
C CYS A 201 -19.01 -13.85 19.07
N ARG A 202 -19.92 -13.36 18.23
CA ARG A 202 -21.35 -13.71 18.29
C ARG A 202 -21.58 -15.18 17.93
N GLU A 203 -21.00 -15.67 16.84
CA GLU A 203 -21.14 -17.06 16.38
C GLU A 203 -20.63 -18.07 17.42
N ARG A 204 -19.50 -17.78 18.06
CA ARG A 204 -18.83 -18.68 19.01
C ARG A 204 -19.13 -18.36 20.48
N LYS A 205 -20.00 -17.39 20.73
CA LYS A 205 -20.39 -16.94 22.08
C LYS A 205 -19.19 -16.52 22.93
N LEU A 206 -18.21 -15.88 22.30
CA LEU A 206 -17.08 -15.26 22.99
C LEU A 206 -17.48 -13.86 23.48
N GLN A 207 -16.82 -13.40 24.56
CA GLN A 207 -16.99 -12.05 25.03
C GLN A 207 -16.29 -11.07 24.07
N GLU A 208 -16.98 -10.00 23.66
CA GLU A 208 -16.41 -8.92 22.87
C GLU A 208 -15.44 -8.11 23.74
N GLN A 209 -14.15 -8.16 23.40
CA GLN A 209 -13.07 -7.49 24.14
C GLN A 209 -12.22 -6.69 23.18
N SER A 210 -12.00 -5.41 23.46
CA SER A 210 -11.14 -4.60 22.60
C SER A 210 -10.47 -3.44 23.34
N VAL A 211 -9.31 -3.04 22.80
CA VAL A 211 -8.61 -1.78 23.07
C VAL A 211 -8.33 -1.09 21.75
N GLU A 212 -8.24 0.24 21.76
CA GLU A 212 -7.95 1.02 20.55
C GLU A 212 -6.45 1.31 20.42
N CYS A 213 -5.93 1.36 19.20
CA CYS A 213 -4.56 1.70 18.84
C CYS A 213 -4.56 2.54 17.55
N ASP A 214 -3.64 3.50 17.47
CA ASP A 214 -3.52 4.40 16.31
C ASP A 214 -2.61 3.89 15.19
N TYR A 215 -2.21 2.63 15.19
CA TYR A 215 -1.21 2.02 14.31
C TYR A 215 0.23 2.46 14.56
N GLU A 216 0.49 3.30 15.57
CA GLU A 216 1.83 3.76 15.89
C GLU A 216 2.53 2.81 16.86
N PHE A 217 3.72 2.35 16.50
CA PHE A 217 4.56 1.49 17.32
C PHE A 217 4.87 2.09 18.72
N HIS A 218 4.90 3.42 18.82
CA HIS A 218 5.26 4.11 20.06
C HIS A 218 4.23 4.00 21.18
N GLN A 219 2.97 3.79 20.85
CA GLN A 219 1.89 3.63 21.86
C GLN A 219 1.79 2.21 22.42
N GLY A 220 2.49 1.24 21.82
CA GLY A 220 2.47 -0.15 22.25
C GLY A 220 2.63 -0.39 23.76
N PRO A 221 3.58 0.26 24.48
CA PRO A 221 3.73 0.06 25.88
C PRO A 221 2.50 0.43 26.73
N GLN A 222 1.90 1.59 26.48
CA GLN A 222 0.73 2.06 27.21
C GLN A 222 -0.52 1.21 26.85
N MET A 223 -0.69 0.89 25.62
CA MET A 223 -1.81 0.07 25.12
C MET A 223 -1.76 -1.36 25.70
N VAL A 224 -0.58 -1.99 25.77
CA VAL A 224 -0.45 -3.34 26.36
C VAL A 224 -0.71 -3.28 27.89
N GLU A 225 -0.31 -2.22 28.58
CA GLU A 225 -0.63 -2.00 29.98
C GLU A 225 -2.15 -1.96 30.20
N GLU A 226 -2.84 -1.12 29.44
CA GLU A 226 -4.28 -0.98 29.48
C GLU A 226 -4.99 -2.33 29.16
N LEU A 227 -4.51 -3.05 28.14
CA LEU A 227 -5.05 -4.34 27.73
C LEU A 227 -4.99 -5.36 28.87
N LEU A 228 -3.80 -5.52 29.48
CA LEU A 228 -3.59 -6.51 30.57
C LEU A 228 -4.33 -6.14 31.85
N GLN A 229 -4.48 -4.83 32.16
CA GLN A 229 -5.26 -4.39 33.32
C GLN A 229 -6.77 -4.62 33.10
N LYS A 230 -7.26 -4.35 31.89
CA LYS A 230 -8.68 -4.46 31.56
C LYS A 230 -9.13 -5.91 31.36
N TYR A 231 -8.23 -6.74 30.85
CA TYR A 231 -8.50 -8.14 30.50
C TYR A 231 -7.41 -9.06 31.08
N PRO A 232 -7.39 -9.28 32.41
CA PRO A 232 -6.32 -10.03 33.08
C PRO A 232 -6.27 -11.51 32.66
N ASP A 233 -7.37 -12.08 32.19
CA ASP A 233 -7.47 -13.48 31.75
C ASP A 233 -7.26 -13.64 30.22
N VAL A 234 -6.71 -12.64 29.53
CA VAL A 234 -6.47 -12.70 28.08
C VAL A 234 -5.55 -13.86 27.72
N ASP A 235 -5.96 -14.68 26.77
CA ASP A 235 -5.18 -15.82 26.27
C ASP A 235 -4.97 -15.77 24.74
N GLY A 236 -5.60 -14.80 24.05
CA GLY A 236 -5.41 -14.52 22.63
C GLY A 236 -5.50 -13.04 22.31
N ILE A 237 -4.60 -12.53 21.46
CA ILE A 237 -4.57 -11.13 21.03
C ILE A 237 -4.56 -11.08 19.51
N ILE A 238 -5.50 -10.31 18.92
CA ILE A 238 -5.50 -9.93 17.52
C ILE A 238 -4.95 -8.51 17.42
N ALA A 239 -3.78 -8.34 16.83
CA ALA A 239 -3.20 -7.02 16.58
C ALA A 239 -3.78 -6.42 15.28
N CYS A 240 -3.97 -5.11 15.24
CA CYS A 240 -4.51 -4.41 14.06
C CYS A 240 -3.57 -4.44 12.85
N ASN A 241 -2.26 -4.64 13.05
CA ASN A 241 -1.26 -4.92 12.02
C ASN A 241 0.00 -5.58 12.64
N ASP A 242 0.93 -6.01 11.79
CA ASP A 242 2.16 -6.69 12.24
C ASP A 242 3.10 -5.77 13.04
N MET A 243 3.17 -4.48 12.74
CA MET A 243 3.99 -3.54 13.52
C MET A 243 3.49 -3.40 14.96
N VAL A 244 2.18 -3.39 15.14
CA VAL A 244 1.55 -3.39 16.47
C VAL A 244 1.76 -4.76 17.14
N ALA A 245 1.67 -5.87 16.40
CA ALA A 245 1.97 -7.21 16.93
C ALA A 245 3.41 -7.30 17.46
N ILE A 246 4.39 -6.76 16.72
CA ILE A 246 5.80 -6.69 17.17
C ILE A 246 5.92 -5.87 18.48
N SER A 247 5.20 -4.77 18.57
CA SER A 247 5.18 -3.95 19.78
C SER A 247 4.57 -4.69 20.98
N ILE A 248 3.44 -5.37 20.78
CA ILE A 248 2.79 -6.22 21.78
C ILE A 248 3.74 -7.32 22.26
N TYR A 249 4.30 -8.10 21.32
CA TYR A 249 5.25 -9.16 21.62
C TYR A 249 6.42 -8.67 22.46
N LYS A 250 7.03 -7.54 22.09
CA LYS A 250 8.12 -6.93 22.84
C LYS A 250 7.73 -6.61 24.29
N MET A 251 6.51 -6.12 24.51
CA MET A 251 6.03 -5.77 25.85
C MET A 251 5.67 -7.00 26.69
N LEU A 252 5.05 -8.02 26.09
CA LEU A 252 4.75 -9.29 26.74
C LEU A 252 6.06 -9.99 27.17
N SER A 253 7.03 -10.08 26.25
CA SER A 253 8.36 -10.67 26.53
C SER A 253 9.08 -9.97 27.69
N ARG A 254 9.06 -8.62 27.75
CA ARG A 254 9.64 -7.85 28.88
C ARG A 254 8.99 -8.14 30.23
N ARG A 255 7.74 -8.62 30.23
CA ARG A 255 7.02 -9.02 31.45
C ARG A 255 7.16 -10.51 31.77
N GLY A 256 7.93 -11.24 30.98
CA GLY A 256 8.09 -12.69 31.13
C GLY A 256 6.85 -13.49 30.70
N ILE A 257 5.91 -12.86 29.99
CA ILE A 257 4.74 -13.52 29.42
C ILE A 257 5.16 -14.17 28.09
N ARG A 258 4.99 -15.48 27.99
CA ARG A 258 5.44 -16.26 26.83
C ARG A 258 4.38 -16.26 25.72
N VAL A 259 4.85 -16.14 24.49
CA VAL A 259 4.06 -16.27 23.30
C VAL A 259 4.64 -17.47 22.51
N PRO A 260 3.86 -18.51 22.21
CA PRO A 260 2.39 -18.61 22.32
C PRO A 260 1.86 -19.24 23.63
N GLU A 261 2.70 -19.69 24.59
CA GLU A 261 2.30 -20.57 25.69
C GLU A 261 1.32 -19.92 26.66
N ASP A 262 1.55 -18.67 27.05
CA ASP A 262 0.71 -17.93 27.99
C ASP A 262 -0.36 -17.12 27.24
N ILE A 263 0.03 -16.39 26.20
CA ILE A 263 -0.85 -15.60 25.33
C ILE A 263 -0.51 -15.90 23.87
N GLN A 264 -1.51 -16.22 23.05
CA GLN A 264 -1.33 -16.37 21.62
C GLN A 264 -1.50 -15.01 20.92
N LEU A 265 -0.73 -14.77 19.87
CA LEU A 265 -0.71 -13.47 19.17
C LEU A 265 -0.83 -13.67 17.66
N ILE A 266 -1.74 -12.94 17.04
CA ILE A 266 -1.89 -12.89 15.59
C ILE A 266 -1.75 -11.45 15.08
N GLY A 267 -0.95 -11.28 14.03
CA GLY A 267 -0.75 -10.01 13.33
C GLY A 267 -1.70 -9.83 12.14
N TYR A 268 -1.44 -8.80 11.36
CA TYR A 268 -2.14 -8.50 10.12
C TYR A 268 -1.17 -7.83 9.15
N ASP A 269 -1.30 -8.08 7.86
CA ASP A 269 -0.57 -7.61 6.68
C ASP A 269 0.38 -8.65 6.09
N ASN A 270 1.04 -9.50 6.89
CA ASN A 270 2.13 -10.40 6.51
C ASN A 270 3.31 -9.64 5.90
N ILE A 271 3.73 -8.53 6.56
CA ILE A 271 4.95 -7.82 6.15
C ILE A 271 6.18 -8.72 6.33
N PHE A 272 7.27 -8.45 5.58
CA PHE A 272 8.47 -9.28 5.62
C PHE A 272 9.03 -9.48 7.04
N LEU A 273 8.87 -8.50 7.93
CA LEU A 273 9.33 -8.59 9.32
C LEU A 273 8.63 -9.69 10.12
N SER A 274 7.37 -10.01 9.81
CA SER A 274 6.62 -11.04 10.54
C SER A 274 7.24 -12.44 10.42
N GLY A 275 7.93 -12.71 9.31
CA GLY A 275 8.69 -13.94 9.08
C GLY A 275 10.16 -13.87 9.52
N LEU A 276 10.66 -12.72 9.96
CA LEU A 276 12.03 -12.56 10.47
C LEU A 276 12.11 -12.50 12.01
N MET A 277 10.97 -12.37 12.67
CA MET A 277 10.91 -12.38 14.13
C MET A 277 11.18 -13.78 14.67
N THR A 278 11.55 -13.87 15.95
CA THR A 278 11.64 -15.12 16.70
C THR A 278 10.86 -14.96 18.00
N PRO A 279 9.73 -15.65 18.18
CA PRO A 279 9.04 -16.55 17.21
C PRO A 279 8.57 -15.83 15.93
N GLU A 280 8.40 -16.59 14.82
CA GLU A 280 7.77 -16.06 13.61
C GLU A 280 6.27 -15.79 13.85
N PHE A 281 5.72 -14.69 13.30
CA PHE A 281 4.37 -14.27 13.62
C PHE A 281 3.33 -14.91 12.70
N THR A 282 2.35 -15.56 13.32
CA THR A 282 1.07 -15.88 12.68
C THR A 282 0.39 -14.56 12.33
N THR A 283 -0.09 -14.43 11.08
CA THR A 283 -0.64 -13.17 10.58
C THR A 283 -1.68 -13.40 9.49
N ILE A 284 -2.49 -12.40 9.22
CA ILE A 284 -3.38 -12.35 8.06
C ILE A 284 -2.63 -11.68 6.90
N GLU A 285 -2.37 -12.43 5.85
CA GLU A 285 -1.74 -11.92 4.63
C GLU A 285 -2.72 -11.07 3.84
N GLN A 286 -2.33 -9.83 3.54
CA GLN A 286 -2.85 -9.06 2.42
C GLN A 286 -1.95 -9.31 1.19
N PRO A 287 -2.50 -9.54 0.00
CA PRO A 287 -1.67 -9.77 -1.19
C PRO A 287 -1.09 -8.46 -1.74
N ILE A 288 -0.22 -7.82 -0.94
CA ILE A 288 0.34 -6.47 -1.15
C ILE A 288 0.92 -6.30 -2.56
N GLU A 289 1.73 -7.27 -2.99
CA GLU A 289 2.34 -7.24 -4.34
C GLU A 289 1.27 -7.21 -5.43
N LYS A 290 0.23 -8.07 -5.34
CA LYS A 290 -0.84 -8.14 -6.34
C LYS A 290 -1.67 -6.86 -6.36
N MET A 291 -1.88 -6.24 -5.20
CA MET A 291 -2.59 -4.96 -5.09
C MET A 291 -1.81 -3.85 -5.80
N GLY A 292 -0.49 -3.75 -5.56
CA GLY A 292 0.38 -2.78 -6.24
C GLY A 292 0.45 -2.98 -7.75
N VAL A 293 0.63 -4.24 -8.20
CA VAL A 293 0.60 -4.60 -9.63
C VAL A 293 -0.71 -4.17 -10.28
N ARG A 294 -1.83 -4.49 -9.65
CA ARG A 294 -3.16 -4.18 -10.19
C ARG A 294 -3.41 -2.68 -10.30
N ALA A 295 -2.93 -1.90 -9.32
CA ALA A 295 -3.07 -0.44 -9.35
C ALA A 295 -2.36 0.18 -10.56
N VAL A 296 -1.13 -0.24 -10.83
CA VAL A 296 -0.37 0.22 -12.01
C VAL A 296 -1.08 -0.17 -13.29
N GLU A 297 -1.54 -1.43 -13.41
CA GLU A 297 -2.24 -1.90 -14.61
C GLU A 297 -3.52 -1.12 -14.88
N MET A 298 -4.29 -0.79 -13.83
CA MET A 298 -5.51 0.03 -13.96
C MET A 298 -5.23 1.41 -14.54
N LEU A 299 -4.15 2.07 -14.09
CA LEU A 299 -3.75 3.37 -14.62
C LEU A 299 -3.26 3.27 -16.06
N ILE A 300 -2.36 2.32 -16.36
CA ILE A 300 -1.73 2.20 -17.69
C ILE A 300 -2.76 1.80 -18.76
N ARG A 301 -3.69 0.92 -18.41
CA ARG A 301 -4.76 0.47 -19.32
C ARG A 301 -5.93 1.46 -19.38
N ARG A 302 -5.85 2.55 -18.65
CA ARG A 302 -6.91 3.56 -18.53
C ARG A 302 -8.27 2.95 -18.18
N GLU A 303 -8.28 1.97 -17.31
CA GLU A 303 -9.53 1.33 -16.89
C GLU A 303 -10.40 2.31 -16.09
N ALA A 304 -9.78 3.25 -15.37
CA ALA A 304 -10.45 4.34 -14.69
C ALA A 304 -11.30 5.25 -15.63
N ASP A 305 -10.89 5.37 -16.91
CA ASP A 305 -11.65 6.13 -17.91
C ASP A 305 -12.99 5.46 -18.29
N LYS A 306 -13.16 4.16 -17.95
CA LYS A 306 -14.37 3.37 -18.20
C LYS A 306 -15.41 3.44 -17.08
N GLY A 307 -15.18 4.29 -16.10
CA GLY A 307 -15.97 4.41 -14.89
C GLY A 307 -15.32 3.74 -13.68
N TYR A 308 -15.94 3.91 -12.52
CA TYR A 308 -15.43 3.35 -11.27
C TYR A 308 -15.29 1.83 -11.33
N GLN A 309 -14.10 1.35 -10.99
CA GLN A 309 -13.77 -0.07 -10.91
C GLN A 309 -13.34 -0.42 -9.49
N GLU A 310 -13.88 -1.49 -8.94
CA GLU A 310 -13.52 -2.00 -7.61
C GLU A 310 -12.93 -3.41 -7.75
N TYR A 311 -11.78 -3.63 -7.09
CA TYR A 311 -11.11 -4.93 -7.03
C TYR A 311 -10.88 -5.33 -5.59
N ILE A 312 -11.47 -6.47 -5.21
CA ILE A 312 -11.37 -7.04 -3.87
C ILE A 312 -10.47 -8.28 -3.94
N PHE A 313 -9.45 -8.30 -3.11
CA PHE A 313 -8.59 -9.47 -2.93
C PHE A 313 -8.97 -10.22 -1.65
N SER A 314 -8.89 -11.54 -1.68
CA SER A 314 -9.10 -12.36 -0.50
C SER A 314 -7.84 -12.39 0.37
N PRO A 315 -7.96 -12.19 1.70
CA PRO A 315 -6.88 -12.39 2.65
C PRO A 315 -6.57 -13.88 2.83
N LYS A 316 -5.44 -14.17 3.46
CA LYS A 316 -5.06 -15.54 3.86
C LYS A 316 -4.49 -15.55 5.26
N LEU A 317 -4.84 -16.58 6.01
CA LEU A 317 -4.17 -16.88 7.27
C LEU A 317 -2.83 -17.56 7.00
N ILE A 318 -1.75 -17.00 7.56
CA ILE A 318 -0.41 -17.56 7.56
C ILE A 318 -0.07 -17.99 8.99
N VAL A 319 -0.12 -19.29 9.24
CA VAL A 319 0.14 -19.86 10.57
C VAL A 319 1.64 -20.04 10.76
N ARG A 320 2.15 -19.50 11.88
CA ARG A 320 3.54 -19.60 12.32
C ARG A 320 3.61 -19.86 13.84
N ASP A 321 4.69 -19.42 14.50
CA ASP A 321 5.04 -19.83 15.87
C ASP A 321 4.27 -19.08 16.97
N THR A 322 3.66 -17.93 16.70
CA THR A 322 2.95 -17.16 17.74
C THR A 322 1.55 -17.66 18.07
N THR A 323 1.13 -18.75 17.42
CA THR A 323 -0.12 -19.46 17.74
C THR A 323 0.10 -20.96 17.77
N ILE A 324 -0.59 -21.67 18.66
CA ILE A 324 -0.48 -23.12 18.81
C ILE A 324 -1.86 -23.71 19.14
N LYS A 325 -2.22 -24.81 18.50
CA LYS A 325 -3.42 -25.55 18.91
C LYS A 325 -3.20 -26.15 20.30
N LYS A 326 -3.93 -25.68 21.30
CA LYS A 326 -3.96 -26.30 22.61
C LYS A 326 -4.48 -27.72 22.40
N LYS A 327 -3.68 -28.76 22.79
CA LYS A 327 -4.15 -30.15 22.77
C LYS A 327 -5.42 -30.18 23.58
N GLY A 328 -6.55 -30.49 22.95
CA GLY A 328 -7.81 -30.60 23.63
C GLY A 328 -7.70 -31.62 24.76
N ASP A 329 -8.40 -31.38 25.86
CA ASP A 329 -8.70 -32.39 26.90
C ASP A 329 -9.59 -33.50 26.31
N ASP A 330 -9.13 -34.14 25.23
CA ASP A 330 -9.74 -35.36 24.69
C ASP A 330 -9.23 -36.55 25.50
N GLN A 331 -9.48 -36.53 26.82
CA GLN A 331 -9.49 -37.74 27.68
C GLN A 331 -10.07 -37.35 29.05
N LYS A 332 -11.40 -37.28 29.13
CA LYS A 332 -12.09 -37.78 30.33
C LYS A 332 -13.51 -38.19 29.99
#